data_0d38ba5ee1305e3fb05f8106fdbfd0a1
#
_entry.id   0d38ba5ee1305e3fb05f8106fdbfd0a1
#
_cell.length_a   1.000
_cell.length_b   1.000
_cell.length_c   1.000
_cell.angle_alpha   90.00
_cell.angle_beta   90.00
_cell.angle_gamma   90.00
#
_symmetry.space_group_name_H-M   'P 1'
#
loop_
_entity.id
_entity.type
_entity.pdbx_description
1 polymer ?
#
loop_
_entity_poly.entity_id
_entity_poly.type
_entity_poly.pdbx_seq_one_letter_code
_entity_poly.pdbx_strand_id
1 'polypeptide(L)'
;MQNKTNKKIVYVFQGGGALGSYQLGAFQALNEKGFPPDSIIGISIGAINAAIIAGNKPENRLKNLEIFWERVTSSMSFSNLFFNFNNKMKNWADAQQAIWQGQPGFFKPKIWPSEFETYKTSDLSYYDTSPLKETLNELIDFDYLNQKEVRLSLCAVDLESGDFKTFDSFHETITADHIMASGAMPPGFPPVEIDGKYYIDGGLYSNTPIMSILERILNNPNGRRNKLCFMVDLFSAKGELPTNMNALAERVKDIQFSSRTRRASYLYSTSKNLCSAITYLTQFLSEEDKKDPKVQEIIKLSHTNSLEIVHLIYHSQQAELESKDYNFSKENYYRHRDNGYKDTLALYQKDHEQWLIDENDNDIHIYTLDEDLI
;
A
#
# COMPACT_ATOMS: atom_id res chain seq x y z
N MET A 1 5.18 17.34 -15.60
CA MET A 1 5.80 16.28 -16.43
C MET A 1 4.72 15.66 -17.30
N GLN A 2 4.96 15.47 -18.60
CA GLN A 2 3.99 14.79 -19.47
C GLN A 2 4.02 13.28 -19.17
N ASN A 3 2.85 12.69 -19.01
CA ASN A 3 2.69 11.24 -18.87
C ASN A 3 3.24 10.54 -20.12
N LYS A 4 4.12 9.56 -19.95
CA LYS A 4 4.75 8.83 -21.05
C LYS A 4 3.84 7.79 -21.71
N THR A 5 2.66 7.55 -21.14
CA THR A 5 1.73 6.51 -21.59
C THR A 5 0.30 7.04 -21.61
N ASN A 6 -0.54 6.46 -22.48
CA ASN A 6 -1.99 6.67 -22.48
C ASN A 6 -2.71 5.85 -21.41
N LYS A 7 -1.99 4.94 -20.71
CA LYS A 7 -2.54 4.12 -19.62
C LYS A 7 -2.80 4.97 -18.39
N LYS A 8 -3.80 4.56 -17.58
CA LYS A 8 -4.03 5.13 -16.26
C LYS A 8 -3.03 4.55 -15.27
N ILE A 9 -2.29 5.41 -14.58
CA ILE A 9 -1.26 5.02 -13.62
C ILE A 9 -1.88 4.87 -12.24
N VAL A 10 -1.73 3.67 -11.68
CA VAL A 10 -2.25 3.30 -10.36
C VAL A 10 -1.09 2.88 -9.46
N TYR A 11 -1.01 3.45 -8.26
CA TYR A 11 -0.08 3.00 -7.23
C TYR A 11 -0.81 2.21 -6.16
N VAL A 12 -0.18 1.13 -5.69
CA VAL A 12 -0.68 0.28 -4.61
C VAL A 12 0.39 0.15 -3.56
N PHE A 13 0.13 0.69 -2.38
CA PHE A 13 1.07 0.74 -1.28
C PHE A 13 0.61 -0.16 -0.13
N GLN A 14 1.41 -1.17 0.14
CA GLN A 14 1.21 -2.12 1.23
C GLN A 14 1.47 -1.46 2.60
N GLY A 15 0.85 -1.99 3.68
CA GLY A 15 1.21 -1.67 5.05
C GLY A 15 2.54 -2.28 5.47
N GLY A 16 3.22 -1.69 6.46
CA GLY A 16 4.52 -2.21 6.93
C GLY A 16 5.36 -1.28 7.82
N GLY A 17 4.75 -0.29 8.45
CA GLY A 17 5.42 0.58 9.42
C GLY A 17 6.68 1.24 8.86
N ALA A 18 7.81 1.06 9.55
CA ALA A 18 9.10 1.66 9.18
C ALA A 18 9.63 1.26 7.79
N LEU A 19 9.18 0.11 7.25
CA LEU A 19 9.53 -0.33 5.89
C LEU A 19 8.93 0.57 4.80
N GLY A 20 7.92 1.36 5.12
CA GLY A 20 7.24 2.25 4.16
C GLY A 20 8.14 3.30 3.49
N SER A 21 9.33 3.57 4.03
CA SER A 21 10.33 4.41 3.37
C SER A 21 10.86 3.81 2.05
N TYR A 22 10.76 2.50 1.85
CA TYR A 22 10.98 1.85 0.56
C TYR A 22 10.02 2.39 -0.52
N GLN A 23 8.74 2.61 -0.16
CA GLN A 23 7.75 3.19 -1.07
C GLN A 23 8.09 4.63 -1.47
N LEU A 24 8.73 5.41 -0.58
CA LEU A 24 9.23 6.75 -0.93
C LEU A 24 10.30 6.64 -2.03
N GLY A 25 11.27 5.73 -1.88
CA GLY A 25 12.30 5.52 -2.90
C GLY A 25 11.72 5.07 -4.25
N ALA A 26 10.77 4.14 -4.22
CA ALA A 26 10.05 3.68 -5.40
C ALA A 26 9.28 4.83 -6.06
N PHE A 27 8.52 5.62 -5.28
CA PHE A 27 7.82 6.80 -5.80
C PHE A 27 8.77 7.82 -6.42
N GLN A 28 9.90 8.10 -5.77
CA GLN A 28 10.92 9.02 -6.30
C GLN A 28 11.37 8.59 -7.70
N ALA A 29 11.79 7.31 -7.85
CA ALA A 29 12.28 6.78 -9.13
C ALA A 29 11.19 6.83 -10.22
N LEU A 30 9.97 6.41 -9.92
CA LEU A 30 8.85 6.44 -10.86
C LEU A 30 8.47 7.86 -11.28
N ASN A 31 8.47 8.80 -10.34
CA ASN A 31 8.17 10.21 -10.62
C ASN A 31 9.25 10.83 -11.53
N GLU A 32 10.53 10.56 -11.28
CA GLU A 32 11.65 10.98 -12.13
C GLU A 32 11.57 10.39 -13.55
N LYS A 33 11.04 9.16 -13.67
CA LYS A 33 10.84 8.49 -14.96
C LYS A 33 9.57 8.92 -15.70
N GLY A 34 8.74 9.79 -15.10
CA GLY A 34 7.57 10.38 -15.75
C GLY A 34 6.30 9.52 -15.64
N PHE A 35 6.11 8.81 -14.52
CA PHE A 35 4.90 8.06 -14.20
C PHE A 35 4.15 8.68 -13.01
N PRO A 36 3.59 9.89 -13.13
CA PRO A 36 2.79 10.48 -12.05
C PRO A 36 1.50 9.68 -11.85
N PRO A 37 1.05 9.46 -10.59
CA PRO A 37 -0.16 8.67 -10.35
C PRO A 37 -1.44 9.40 -10.75
N ASP A 38 -2.36 8.68 -11.40
CA ASP A 38 -3.78 9.07 -11.54
C ASP A 38 -4.60 8.59 -10.32
N SER A 39 -4.21 7.48 -9.70
CA SER A 39 -4.82 7.01 -8.46
C SER A 39 -3.81 6.27 -7.58
N ILE A 40 -4.03 6.37 -6.27
CA ILE A 40 -3.21 5.69 -5.27
C ILE A 40 -4.13 4.97 -4.30
N ILE A 41 -3.78 3.74 -3.95
CA ILE A 41 -4.46 2.94 -2.93
C ILE A 41 -3.42 2.57 -1.88
N GLY A 42 -3.73 2.77 -0.61
CA GLY A 42 -2.80 2.46 0.48
C GLY A 42 -3.47 1.87 1.71
N ILE A 43 -2.65 1.15 2.48
CA ILE A 43 -3.01 0.57 3.78
C ILE A 43 -1.93 0.95 4.79
N SER A 44 -2.34 1.32 6.02
CA SER A 44 -1.42 1.61 7.12
C SER A 44 -0.41 2.69 6.73
N ILE A 45 0.89 2.44 6.86
CA ILE A 45 1.93 3.38 6.40
C ILE A 45 1.82 3.68 4.90
N GLY A 46 1.36 2.70 4.10
CA GLY A 46 1.07 2.92 2.68
C GLY A 46 -0.07 3.91 2.44
N ALA A 47 -1.06 3.98 3.34
CA ALA A 47 -2.13 4.98 3.32
C ALA A 47 -1.59 6.38 3.63
N ILE A 48 -0.67 6.50 4.58
CA ILE A 48 0.00 7.75 4.92
C ILE A 48 0.81 8.27 3.72
N ASN A 49 1.67 7.41 3.14
CA ASN A 49 2.45 7.76 1.96
C ASN A 49 1.53 8.17 0.78
N ALA A 50 0.48 7.39 0.53
CA ALA A 50 -0.50 7.66 -0.53
C ALA A 50 -1.20 9.00 -0.34
N ALA A 51 -1.62 9.32 0.89
CA ALA A 51 -2.32 10.57 1.20
C ALA A 51 -1.41 11.79 1.06
N ILE A 52 -0.15 11.71 1.48
CA ILE A 52 0.82 12.78 1.29
C ILE A 52 1.07 13.03 -0.20
N ILE A 53 1.16 11.97 -1.01
CA ILE A 53 1.35 12.11 -2.47
C ILE A 53 0.10 12.70 -3.13
N ALA A 54 -1.10 12.19 -2.82
CA ALA A 54 -2.35 12.61 -3.42
C ALA A 54 -2.79 14.01 -2.98
N GLY A 55 -2.52 14.37 -1.72
CA GLY A 55 -2.90 15.63 -1.10
C GLY A 55 -1.91 16.77 -1.31
N ASN A 56 -1.02 16.65 -2.29
CA ASN A 56 -0.06 17.71 -2.61
C ASN A 56 0.08 17.91 -4.11
N LYS A 57 0.36 19.17 -4.50
CA LYS A 57 0.72 19.49 -5.88
C LYS A 57 1.98 18.73 -6.30
N PRO A 58 2.13 18.36 -7.57
CA PRO A 58 3.24 17.54 -8.06
C PRO A 58 4.63 17.96 -7.57
N GLU A 59 4.91 19.26 -7.52
CA GLU A 59 6.18 19.84 -7.09
C GLU A 59 6.48 19.64 -5.59
N ASN A 60 5.46 19.43 -4.76
CA ASN A 60 5.59 19.29 -3.31
C ASN A 60 5.52 17.83 -2.82
N ARG A 61 5.07 16.89 -3.65
CA ARG A 61 4.82 15.49 -3.27
C ARG A 61 6.02 14.82 -2.63
N LEU A 62 7.14 14.81 -3.34
CA LEU A 62 8.37 14.19 -2.86
C LEU A 62 8.91 14.89 -1.61
N LYS A 63 8.95 16.22 -1.64
CA LYS A 63 9.43 17.03 -0.52
C LYS A 63 8.64 16.77 0.77
N ASN A 64 7.30 16.76 0.71
CA ASN A 64 6.46 16.56 1.90
C ASN A 64 6.56 15.10 2.39
N LEU A 65 6.73 14.14 1.49
CA LEU A 65 6.98 12.75 1.86
C LEU A 65 8.34 12.59 2.57
N GLU A 66 9.39 13.27 2.10
CA GLU A 66 10.70 13.31 2.76
C GLU A 66 10.61 13.97 4.13
N ILE A 67 9.90 15.10 4.26
CA ILE A 67 9.69 15.77 5.56
C ILE A 67 9.00 14.84 6.55
N PHE A 68 7.98 14.08 6.11
CA PHE A 68 7.32 13.09 6.97
C PHE A 68 8.33 12.06 7.49
N TRP A 69 9.09 11.42 6.60
CA TRP A 69 10.04 10.38 6.98
C TRP A 69 11.22 10.91 7.81
N GLU A 70 11.72 12.09 7.50
CA GLU A 70 12.75 12.77 8.32
C GLU A 70 12.24 13.04 9.75
N ARG A 71 10.98 13.48 9.89
CA ARG A 71 10.35 13.75 11.18
C ARG A 71 10.19 12.49 12.01
N VAL A 72 9.58 11.45 11.45
CA VAL A 72 9.29 10.21 12.19
C VAL A 72 10.53 9.38 12.48
N THR A 73 11.67 9.67 11.86
CA THR A 73 12.96 9.02 12.12
C THR A 73 13.95 9.93 12.84
N SER A 74 13.52 11.09 13.34
CA SER A 74 14.40 12.09 13.97
C SER A 74 14.78 11.78 15.41
N SER A 75 14.27 10.71 16.02
CA SER A 75 14.66 10.30 17.38
C SER A 75 16.16 9.99 17.44
N MET A 76 16.81 10.38 18.56
CA MET A 76 18.21 10.01 18.80
C MET A 76 18.29 8.49 18.97
N SER A 77 19.02 7.82 18.09
CA SER A 77 19.24 6.37 18.18
C SER A 77 20.09 6.03 19.41
N PHE A 78 19.58 5.18 20.31
CA PHE A 78 20.37 4.65 21.42
C PHE A 78 21.55 3.79 20.94
N SER A 79 21.46 3.21 19.75
CA SER A 79 22.54 2.42 19.17
C SER A 79 23.82 3.24 18.97
N ASN A 80 23.70 4.56 18.77
CA ASN A 80 24.86 5.45 18.66
C ASN A 80 25.68 5.58 19.95
N LEU A 81 25.12 5.20 21.10
CA LEU A 81 25.84 5.17 22.37
C LEU A 81 26.68 3.89 22.56
N PHE A 82 26.50 2.89 21.71
CA PHE A 82 27.11 1.57 21.84
C PHE A 82 27.90 1.19 20.56
N PHE A 83 29.06 1.80 20.38
CA PHE A 83 29.90 1.68 19.18
C PHE A 83 30.34 0.27 18.81
N ASN A 84 30.18 -0.74 19.69
CA ASN A 84 30.71 -2.10 19.50
C ASN A 84 29.64 -3.19 19.28
N PHE A 85 28.37 -2.85 19.09
CA PHE A 85 27.33 -3.85 18.83
C PHE A 85 27.26 -4.22 17.35
N ASN A 86 26.93 -5.50 17.09
CA ASN A 86 26.60 -5.94 15.76
C ASN A 86 25.25 -5.35 15.29
N ASN A 87 25.01 -5.32 13.98
CA ASN A 87 23.82 -4.68 13.39
C ASN A 87 22.49 -5.23 13.97
N LYS A 88 22.43 -6.54 14.34
CA LYS A 88 21.22 -7.13 14.94
C LYS A 88 20.89 -6.52 16.30
N MET A 89 21.90 -6.32 17.15
CA MET A 89 21.70 -5.68 18.47
C MET A 89 21.33 -4.20 18.35
N LYS A 90 21.90 -3.50 17.36
CA LYS A 90 21.52 -2.12 17.07
C LYS A 90 20.06 -2.03 16.63
N ASN A 91 19.65 -2.85 15.65
CA ASN A 91 18.27 -2.91 15.18
C ASN A 91 17.28 -3.25 16.30
N TRP A 92 17.64 -4.17 17.20
CA TRP A 92 16.84 -4.49 18.36
C TRP A 92 16.71 -3.29 19.32
N ALA A 93 17.81 -2.62 19.62
CA ALA A 93 17.81 -1.46 20.51
C ALA A 93 16.97 -0.29 19.96
N ASP A 94 17.09 0.00 18.67
CA ASP A 94 16.32 1.05 17.99
C ASP A 94 14.82 0.72 17.97
N ALA A 95 14.46 -0.55 17.74
CA ALA A 95 13.06 -0.98 17.81
C ALA A 95 12.50 -0.87 19.25
N GLN A 96 13.27 -1.27 20.27
CA GLN A 96 12.87 -1.11 21.67
C GLN A 96 12.71 0.37 22.04
N GLN A 97 13.58 1.23 21.54
CA GLN A 97 13.45 2.68 21.74
C GLN A 97 12.12 3.19 21.20
N ALA A 98 11.72 2.80 19.98
CA ALA A 98 10.44 3.19 19.39
C ALA A 98 9.25 2.76 20.26
N ILE A 99 9.31 1.54 20.81
CA ILE A 99 8.27 1.00 21.70
C ILE A 99 8.18 1.82 23.02
N TRP A 100 9.31 2.15 23.63
CA TRP A 100 9.32 2.80 24.96
C TRP A 100 9.17 4.32 24.91
N GLN A 101 9.66 4.97 23.87
CA GLN A 101 9.68 6.44 23.77
C GLN A 101 8.66 6.99 22.76
N GLY A 102 8.12 6.13 21.88
CA GLY A 102 7.34 6.56 20.74
C GLY A 102 8.20 7.10 19.60
N GLN A 103 7.54 7.72 18.62
CA GLN A 103 8.20 8.34 17.46
C GLN A 103 7.73 9.77 17.27
N PRO A 104 8.65 10.73 17.09
CA PRO A 104 8.31 12.13 16.88
C PRO A 104 7.35 12.31 15.70
N GLY A 105 6.28 13.09 15.91
CA GLY A 105 5.30 13.36 14.87
C GLY A 105 4.50 12.14 14.40
N PHE A 106 4.55 11.03 15.15
CA PHE A 106 3.81 9.80 14.81
C PHE A 106 3.01 9.28 16.01
N PHE A 107 3.67 8.81 17.07
CA PHE A 107 3.00 8.32 18.26
C PHE A 107 3.84 8.53 19.52
N LYS A 108 3.17 8.61 20.67
CA LYS A 108 3.79 8.70 21.99
C LYS A 108 3.18 7.69 22.95
N PRO A 109 3.96 7.15 23.91
CA PRO A 109 3.44 6.25 24.93
C PRO A 109 2.37 6.95 25.78
N LYS A 110 1.39 6.18 26.22
CA LYS A 110 0.40 6.59 27.21
C LYS A 110 0.29 5.57 28.33
N ILE A 111 -0.42 5.91 29.42
CA ILE A 111 -0.77 4.93 30.46
C ILE A 111 -1.65 3.87 29.83
N TRP A 112 -1.24 2.61 29.95
CA TRP A 112 -1.97 1.51 29.34
C TRP A 112 -3.29 1.28 30.06
N PRO A 113 -4.39 1.06 29.33
CA PRO A 113 -5.65 0.67 29.92
C PRO A 113 -5.52 -0.65 30.69
N SER A 114 -6.22 -0.77 31.81
CA SER A 114 -6.31 -2.04 32.53
C SER A 114 -7.07 -3.08 31.68
N GLU A 115 -6.64 -4.32 31.70
CA GLU A 115 -7.30 -5.42 30.99
C GLU A 115 -8.71 -5.73 31.57
N PHE A 116 -8.97 -5.29 32.80
CA PHE A 116 -10.20 -5.63 33.53
C PHE A 116 -11.18 -4.46 33.70
N GLU A 117 -10.82 -3.28 33.21
CA GLU A 117 -11.67 -2.10 33.29
C GLU A 117 -12.31 -1.76 31.94
N THR A 118 -13.44 -1.08 31.96
CA THR A 118 -14.15 -0.64 30.75
C THR A 118 -13.71 0.77 30.37
N TYR A 119 -13.29 0.95 29.16
CA TYR A 119 -12.88 2.22 28.56
C TYR A 119 -13.71 2.53 27.30
N LYS A 120 -13.65 3.75 26.82
CA LYS A 120 -14.14 4.06 25.48
C LYS A 120 -13.30 3.33 24.45
N THR A 121 -13.92 2.87 23.36
CA THR A 121 -13.23 2.14 22.28
C THR A 121 -12.03 2.91 21.73
N SER A 122 -12.17 4.24 21.59
CA SER A 122 -11.06 5.13 21.17
C SER A 122 -9.88 5.23 22.15
N ASP A 123 -10.04 4.75 23.39
CA ASP A 123 -8.99 4.82 24.41
C ASP A 123 -8.21 3.49 24.55
N LEU A 124 -8.68 2.43 23.87
CA LEU A 124 -8.09 1.09 23.92
C LEU A 124 -6.82 1.00 23.08
N SER A 125 -5.71 1.50 23.59
CA SER A 125 -4.41 1.41 22.92
C SER A 125 -3.24 1.66 23.88
N TYR A 126 -2.04 1.25 23.45
CA TYR A 126 -0.80 1.52 24.19
C TYR A 126 -0.20 2.88 23.89
N TYR A 127 -0.51 3.46 22.73
CA TYR A 127 0.04 4.73 22.26
C TYR A 127 -1.07 5.72 21.93
N ASP A 128 -0.73 7.01 22.07
CA ASP A 128 -1.51 8.13 21.57
C ASP A 128 -0.94 8.53 20.19
N THR A 129 -1.80 8.56 19.18
CA THR A 129 -1.48 8.93 17.80
C THR A 129 -1.85 10.36 17.45
N SER A 130 -2.19 11.21 18.42
CA SER A 130 -2.43 12.65 18.18
C SER A 130 -1.27 13.35 17.45
N PRO A 131 0.03 13.02 17.71
CA PRO A 131 1.12 13.62 16.94
C PRO A 131 1.07 13.30 15.44
N LEU A 132 0.58 12.12 15.06
CA LEU A 132 0.37 11.78 13.64
C LEU A 132 -0.71 12.66 13.02
N LYS A 133 -1.83 12.88 13.72
CA LYS A 133 -2.91 13.75 13.21
C LYS A 133 -2.41 15.17 12.93
N GLU A 134 -1.59 15.72 13.83
CA GLU A 134 -0.95 17.02 13.65
C GLU A 134 -0.03 17.03 12.42
N THR A 135 0.82 16.03 12.30
CA THR A 135 1.75 15.88 11.16
C THR A 135 1.00 15.75 9.82
N LEU A 136 -0.09 14.97 9.78
CA LEU A 136 -0.90 14.84 8.57
C LEU A 136 -1.57 16.16 8.18
N ASN A 137 -2.12 16.90 9.16
CA ASN A 137 -2.73 18.20 8.90
C ASN A 137 -1.73 19.27 8.43
N GLU A 138 -0.46 19.14 8.82
CA GLU A 138 0.61 20.04 8.36
C GLU A 138 1.10 19.70 6.94
N LEU A 139 1.23 18.41 6.62
CA LEU A 139 1.87 17.95 5.38
C LEU A 139 0.90 17.69 4.24
N ILE A 140 -0.41 17.61 4.49
CA ILE A 140 -1.44 17.32 3.49
C ILE A 140 -2.34 18.55 3.33
N ASP A 141 -2.45 19.03 2.10
CA ASP A 141 -3.48 19.99 1.70
C ASP A 141 -4.78 19.21 1.44
N PHE A 142 -5.65 19.13 2.47
CA PHE A 142 -6.93 18.41 2.37
C PHE A 142 -7.91 19.06 1.38
N ASP A 143 -7.84 20.35 1.17
CA ASP A 143 -8.64 21.02 0.16
C ASP A 143 -8.21 20.57 -1.24
N TYR A 144 -6.90 20.54 -1.51
CA TYR A 144 -6.36 20.00 -2.76
C TYR A 144 -6.67 18.50 -2.94
N LEU A 145 -6.50 17.68 -1.89
CA LEU A 145 -6.81 16.26 -1.93
C LEU A 145 -8.26 16.02 -2.38
N ASN A 146 -9.19 16.77 -1.81
CA ASN A 146 -10.61 16.65 -2.10
C ASN A 146 -11.06 17.32 -3.41
N GLN A 147 -10.15 18.00 -4.15
CA GLN A 147 -10.36 18.39 -5.55
C GLN A 147 -10.25 17.19 -6.50
N LYS A 148 -9.74 16.04 -6.03
CA LYS A 148 -9.74 14.75 -6.73
C LYS A 148 -8.83 14.70 -7.96
N GLU A 149 -7.77 15.50 -7.98
CA GLU A 149 -6.76 15.48 -9.04
C GLU A 149 -6.06 14.10 -9.11
N VAL A 150 -5.79 13.50 -7.94
CA VAL A 150 -5.37 12.11 -7.79
C VAL A 150 -6.41 11.39 -6.95
N ARG A 151 -6.96 10.30 -7.47
CA ARG A 151 -7.90 9.49 -6.69
C ARG A 151 -7.16 8.77 -5.57
N LEU A 152 -7.57 9.02 -4.33
CA LEU A 152 -7.03 8.35 -3.15
C LEU A 152 -8.05 7.33 -2.62
N SER A 153 -7.56 6.13 -2.32
CA SER A 153 -8.35 5.10 -1.64
C SER A 153 -7.57 4.57 -0.44
N LEU A 154 -8.21 4.56 0.71
CA LEU A 154 -7.66 4.14 1.99
C LEU A 154 -8.46 2.94 2.49
N CYS A 155 -7.78 1.91 2.95
CA CYS A 155 -8.45 0.69 3.37
C CYS A 155 -8.32 0.49 4.88
N ALA A 156 -9.42 0.14 5.52
CA ALA A 156 -9.53 -0.12 6.96
C ALA A 156 -10.48 -1.30 7.21
N VAL A 157 -10.59 -1.75 8.44
CA VAL A 157 -11.55 -2.77 8.88
C VAL A 157 -12.54 -2.14 9.85
N ASP A 158 -13.82 -2.31 9.60
CA ASP A 158 -14.89 -1.96 10.55
C ASP A 158 -14.78 -2.90 11.76
N LEU A 159 -14.56 -2.34 12.93
CA LEU A 159 -14.25 -3.12 14.14
C LEU A 159 -15.45 -3.94 14.63
N GLU A 160 -16.68 -3.51 14.33
CA GLU A 160 -17.88 -4.19 14.77
C GLU A 160 -18.26 -5.35 13.83
N SER A 161 -18.25 -5.12 12.51
CA SER A 161 -18.65 -6.13 11.54
C SER A 161 -17.48 -7.04 11.08
N GLY A 162 -16.25 -6.57 11.20
CA GLY A 162 -15.06 -7.22 10.60
C GLY A 162 -14.95 -7.02 9.08
N ASP A 163 -15.80 -6.19 8.49
CA ASP A 163 -15.81 -5.95 7.04
C ASP A 163 -14.67 -5.04 6.60
N PHE A 164 -14.13 -5.34 5.42
CA PHE A 164 -13.13 -4.50 4.79
C PHE A 164 -13.79 -3.28 4.14
N LYS A 165 -13.43 -2.09 4.62
CA LYS A 165 -13.93 -0.81 4.11
C LYS A 165 -12.86 -0.12 3.29
N THR A 166 -13.25 0.41 2.13
CA THR A 166 -12.42 1.32 1.32
C THR A 166 -13.04 2.71 1.36
N PHE A 167 -12.35 3.67 1.94
CA PHE A 167 -12.64 5.10 1.85
C PHE A 167 -12.06 5.65 0.55
N ASP A 168 -12.86 6.31 -0.26
CA ASP A 168 -12.46 6.72 -1.61
C ASP A 168 -12.79 8.20 -1.85
N SER A 169 -11.77 9.00 -2.17
CA SER A 169 -11.90 10.44 -2.37
C SER A 169 -12.91 10.85 -3.46
N PHE A 170 -13.26 9.94 -4.38
CA PHE A 170 -14.28 10.21 -5.40
C PHE A 170 -15.71 10.11 -4.86
N HIS A 171 -15.90 9.38 -3.76
CA HIS A 171 -17.21 9.12 -3.18
C HIS A 171 -17.46 9.85 -1.87
N GLU A 172 -16.41 10.20 -1.15
CA GLU A 172 -16.50 10.84 0.17
C GLU A 172 -15.36 11.86 0.40
N THR A 173 -15.54 12.77 1.34
CA THR A 173 -14.51 13.73 1.73
C THR A 173 -13.49 13.05 2.65
N ILE A 174 -12.25 12.99 2.23
CA ILE A 174 -11.17 12.39 3.02
C ILE A 174 -10.62 13.40 4.02
N THR A 175 -10.43 12.95 5.25
CA THR A 175 -9.84 13.69 6.36
C THR A 175 -8.68 12.94 6.97
N ALA A 176 -7.95 13.55 7.91
CA ALA A 176 -6.88 12.89 8.64
C ALA A 176 -7.37 11.62 9.37
N ASP A 177 -8.61 11.60 9.85
CA ASP A 177 -9.15 10.44 10.56
C ASP A 177 -9.29 9.21 9.67
N HIS A 178 -9.60 9.36 8.38
CA HIS A 178 -9.61 8.25 7.43
C HIS A 178 -8.22 7.63 7.23
N ILE A 179 -7.18 8.48 7.18
CA ILE A 179 -5.79 8.02 7.06
C ILE A 179 -5.36 7.30 8.34
N MET A 180 -5.68 7.88 9.50
CA MET A 180 -5.39 7.29 10.80
C MET A 180 -6.11 5.96 11.01
N ALA A 181 -7.38 5.84 10.57
CA ALA A 181 -8.14 4.59 10.64
C ALA A 181 -7.45 3.45 9.88
N SER A 182 -6.90 3.76 8.70
CA SER A 182 -6.13 2.80 7.90
C SER A 182 -4.85 2.33 8.58
N GLY A 183 -4.27 3.12 9.48
CA GLY A 183 -3.05 2.80 10.22
C GLY A 183 -3.28 2.47 11.71
N ALA A 184 -4.52 2.32 12.15
CA ALA A 184 -4.89 2.06 13.53
C ALA A 184 -4.67 0.59 13.93
N MET A 185 -3.41 0.13 14.02
CA MET A 185 -3.05 -1.25 14.33
C MET A 185 -3.21 -1.54 15.83
N PRO A 186 -4.22 -2.33 16.25
CA PRO A 186 -4.40 -2.68 17.65
C PRO A 186 -3.38 -3.76 18.11
N PRO A 187 -3.04 -3.83 19.39
CA PRO A 187 -3.43 -2.94 20.48
C PRO A 187 -2.54 -1.69 20.58
N GLY A 188 -1.60 -1.50 19.65
CA GLY A 188 -0.67 -0.38 19.66
C GLY A 188 -1.40 0.96 19.51
N PHE A 189 -2.16 1.13 18.45
CA PHE A 189 -2.86 2.36 18.11
C PHE A 189 -4.36 2.27 18.34
N PRO A 190 -5.01 3.39 18.72
CA PRO A 190 -6.42 3.39 19.05
C PRO A 190 -7.30 3.19 17.82
N PRO A 191 -8.45 2.48 17.94
CA PRO A 191 -9.50 2.52 16.93
C PRO A 191 -9.97 3.95 16.67
N VAL A 192 -10.24 4.28 15.41
CA VAL A 192 -10.66 5.62 14.99
C VAL A 192 -12.15 5.63 14.69
N GLU A 193 -12.87 6.59 15.27
CA GLU A 193 -14.30 6.78 15.02
C GLU A 193 -14.52 7.65 13.79
N ILE A 194 -15.32 7.14 12.83
CA ILE A 194 -15.76 7.87 11.63
C ILE A 194 -17.27 7.58 11.46
N ASP A 195 -18.08 8.62 11.44
CA ASP A 195 -19.54 8.54 11.26
C ASP A 195 -20.22 7.54 12.22
N GLY A 196 -19.78 7.49 13.49
CA GLY A 196 -20.33 6.64 14.54
C GLY A 196 -19.90 5.16 14.47
N LYS A 197 -18.95 4.80 13.63
CA LYS A 197 -18.33 3.48 13.53
C LYS A 197 -16.87 3.54 13.87
N TYR A 198 -16.35 2.46 14.44
CA TYR A 198 -14.92 2.33 14.76
C TYR A 198 -14.17 1.52 13.71
N TYR A 199 -13.03 2.04 13.28
CA TYR A 199 -12.19 1.42 12.27
C TYR A 199 -10.79 1.15 12.81
N ILE A 200 -10.21 0.05 12.34
CA ILE A 200 -8.83 -0.38 12.64
C ILE A 200 -8.07 -0.68 11.36
N ASP A 201 -6.76 -0.92 11.48
CA ASP A 201 -5.84 -1.11 10.36
C ASP A 201 -6.33 -2.15 9.35
N GLY A 202 -6.37 -1.77 8.08
CA GLY A 202 -6.78 -2.63 6.97
C GLY A 202 -5.88 -3.85 6.77
N GLY A 203 -4.63 -3.78 7.22
CA GLY A 203 -3.64 -4.86 7.13
C GLY A 203 -4.04 -6.13 7.89
N LEU A 204 -4.94 -6.02 8.86
CA LEU A 204 -5.50 -7.18 9.57
C LEU A 204 -6.35 -8.07 8.68
N TYR A 205 -7.01 -7.50 7.69
CA TYR A 205 -7.83 -8.24 6.72
C TYR A 205 -7.06 -8.56 5.43
N SER A 206 -6.44 -7.54 4.84
CA SER A 206 -5.65 -7.66 3.62
C SER A 206 -4.59 -6.56 3.57
N ASN A 207 -3.32 -6.93 3.61
CA ASN A 207 -2.23 -5.96 3.67
C ASN A 207 -1.88 -5.35 2.30
N THR A 208 -2.33 -5.95 1.19
CA THR A 208 -2.22 -5.40 -0.17
C THR A 208 -3.61 -5.34 -0.81
N PRO A 209 -4.15 -4.16 -1.10
CA PRO A 209 -5.54 -3.99 -1.54
C PRO A 209 -5.73 -4.24 -3.05
N ILE A 210 -5.07 -5.25 -3.63
CA ILE A 210 -5.14 -5.55 -5.06
C ILE A 210 -6.56 -5.90 -5.50
N MET A 211 -7.34 -6.58 -4.64
CA MET A 211 -8.73 -6.94 -4.96
C MET A 211 -9.61 -5.71 -5.19
N SER A 212 -9.42 -4.64 -4.41
CA SER A 212 -10.16 -3.38 -4.59
C SER A 212 -9.88 -2.73 -5.95
N ILE A 213 -8.68 -2.96 -6.52
CA ILE A 213 -8.34 -2.50 -7.87
C ILE A 213 -9.02 -3.38 -8.90
N LEU A 214 -8.90 -4.69 -8.76
CA LEU A 214 -9.47 -5.65 -9.69
C LEU A 214 -10.99 -5.50 -9.78
N GLU A 215 -11.67 -5.35 -8.65
CA GLU A 215 -13.10 -5.08 -8.59
C GLU A 215 -13.48 -3.77 -9.31
N ARG A 216 -12.68 -2.70 -9.13
CA ARG A 216 -12.91 -1.44 -9.84
C ARG A 216 -12.66 -1.54 -11.35
N ILE A 217 -11.75 -2.42 -11.78
CA ILE A 217 -11.50 -2.69 -13.20
C ILE A 217 -12.67 -3.46 -13.78
N LEU A 218 -13.14 -4.50 -13.09
CA LEU A 218 -14.24 -5.35 -13.53
C LEU A 218 -15.58 -4.61 -13.53
N ASN A 219 -15.84 -3.77 -12.52
CA ASN A 219 -17.12 -3.07 -12.34
C ASN A 219 -17.23 -1.75 -13.12
N ASN A 220 -16.20 -1.32 -13.86
CA ASN A 220 -16.25 -0.10 -14.66
C ASN A 220 -16.05 -0.36 -16.16
N PRO A 221 -17.06 -0.88 -16.86
CA PRO A 221 -16.98 -1.21 -18.28
C PRO A 221 -16.79 0.03 -19.18
N ASN A 222 -17.08 1.23 -18.68
CA ASN A 222 -16.88 2.49 -19.41
C ASN A 222 -15.49 3.11 -19.19
N GLY A 223 -14.71 2.58 -18.26
CA GLY A 223 -13.34 3.00 -17.99
C GLY A 223 -12.35 2.38 -18.97
N ARG A 224 -12.51 2.62 -20.27
CA ARG A 224 -11.80 2.01 -21.40
C ARG A 224 -10.30 2.33 -21.51
N ARG A 225 -9.61 2.64 -20.43
CA ARG A 225 -8.17 2.87 -20.50
C ARG A 225 -7.45 1.72 -19.81
N ASN A 226 -6.53 1.13 -20.55
CA ASN A 226 -5.54 0.21 -19.99
C ASN A 226 -4.87 0.84 -18.77
N LYS A 227 -4.52 0.02 -17.78
CA LYS A 227 -3.94 0.48 -16.53
C LYS A 227 -2.52 -0.06 -16.37
N LEU A 228 -1.65 0.82 -15.89
CA LEU A 228 -0.31 0.49 -15.43
C LEU A 228 -0.29 0.62 -13.91
N CYS A 229 -0.17 -0.50 -13.22
CA CYS A 229 -0.24 -0.59 -11.77
C CYS A 229 1.16 -0.81 -11.19
N PHE A 230 1.66 0.13 -10.41
CA PHE A 230 2.87 -0.01 -9.63
C PHE A 230 2.49 -0.49 -8.22
N MET A 231 2.72 -1.77 -7.95
CA MET A 231 2.45 -2.40 -6.66
C MET A 231 3.74 -2.51 -5.88
N VAL A 232 3.76 -1.92 -4.68
CA VAL A 232 4.96 -1.86 -3.83
C VAL A 232 4.67 -2.57 -2.52
N ASP A 233 5.16 -3.79 -2.41
CA ASP A 233 5.04 -4.67 -1.26
C ASP A 233 6.25 -4.55 -0.33
N LEU A 234 5.99 -4.61 0.97
CA LEU A 234 6.98 -4.47 2.04
C LEU A 234 7.30 -5.80 2.74
N PHE A 235 6.51 -6.85 2.46
CA PHE A 235 6.70 -8.20 2.98
C PHE A 235 6.71 -9.20 1.85
N SER A 236 7.76 -10.03 1.79
CA SER A 236 7.88 -11.09 0.79
C SER A 236 7.25 -12.39 1.26
N ALA A 237 6.40 -12.98 0.42
CA ALA A 237 5.88 -14.33 0.66
C ALA A 237 6.98 -15.42 0.58
N LYS A 238 8.04 -15.17 -0.22
CA LYS A 238 9.20 -16.04 -0.36
C LYS A 238 10.28 -15.66 0.66
N GLY A 239 11.01 -16.62 1.19
CA GLY A 239 12.10 -16.38 2.11
C GLY A 239 12.83 -17.67 2.45
N GLU A 240 13.97 -17.55 3.12
CA GLU A 240 14.77 -18.68 3.56
C GLU A 240 14.12 -19.47 4.73
N LEU A 241 14.53 -20.72 4.91
CA LEU A 241 14.10 -21.50 6.06
C LEU A 241 14.72 -20.93 7.34
N PRO A 242 13.90 -20.65 8.37
CA PRO A 242 14.39 -20.05 9.61
C PRO A 242 15.25 -21.02 10.40
N THR A 243 16.35 -20.55 10.98
CA THR A 243 17.30 -21.35 11.77
C THR A 243 17.27 -21.01 13.25
N ASN A 244 16.47 -20.03 13.68
CA ASN A 244 16.29 -19.65 15.09
C ASN A 244 14.89 -19.02 15.31
N MET A 245 14.49 -18.85 16.57
CA MET A 245 13.15 -18.37 16.94
C MET A 245 12.84 -16.96 16.40
N ASN A 246 13.81 -16.05 16.37
CA ASN A 246 13.60 -14.72 15.81
C ASN A 246 13.36 -14.78 14.30
N ALA A 247 14.16 -15.55 13.56
CA ALA A 247 13.97 -15.75 12.13
C ALA A 247 12.63 -16.45 11.83
N LEU A 248 12.17 -17.35 12.72
CA LEU A 248 10.85 -17.97 12.59
C LEU A 248 9.74 -16.94 12.78
N ALA A 249 9.82 -16.10 13.81
CA ALA A 249 8.84 -15.05 14.06
C ALA A 249 8.80 -14.03 12.91
N GLU A 250 9.96 -13.60 12.42
CA GLU A 250 10.08 -12.74 11.22
C GLU A 250 9.41 -13.39 10.01
N ARG A 251 9.70 -14.68 9.75
CA ARG A 251 9.14 -15.41 8.62
C ARG A 251 7.62 -15.58 8.70
N VAL A 252 7.08 -15.84 9.89
CA VAL A 252 5.62 -15.89 10.13
C VAL A 252 4.98 -14.55 9.80
N LYS A 253 5.58 -13.46 10.25
CA LYS A 253 5.12 -12.10 9.97
C LYS A 253 5.16 -11.78 8.47
N ASP A 254 6.23 -12.12 7.79
CA ASP A 254 6.36 -11.96 6.34
C ASP A 254 5.25 -12.71 5.58
N ILE A 255 4.98 -13.95 5.94
CA ILE A 255 3.89 -14.73 5.35
C ILE A 255 2.52 -14.12 5.64
N GLN A 256 2.31 -13.66 6.88
CA GLN A 256 1.04 -13.09 7.33
C GLN A 256 0.69 -11.82 6.55
N PHE A 257 1.66 -10.93 6.38
CA PHE A 257 1.47 -9.62 5.78
C PHE A 257 1.85 -9.54 4.29
N SER A 258 2.41 -10.62 3.71
CA SER A 258 2.71 -10.65 2.28
C SER A 258 1.44 -10.52 1.44
N SER A 259 1.60 -9.95 0.24
CA SER A 259 0.54 -9.96 -0.74
C SER A 259 0.24 -11.40 -1.18
N ARG A 260 -1.04 -11.70 -1.33
CA ARG A 260 -1.50 -12.93 -1.99
C ARG A 260 -1.72 -12.69 -3.48
N THR A 261 -0.81 -11.96 -4.10
CA THR A 261 -0.91 -11.50 -5.49
C THR A 261 -1.12 -12.68 -6.45
N ARG A 262 -0.41 -13.78 -6.28
CA ARG A 262 -0.60 -14.99 -7.10
C ARG A 262 -2.04 -15.49 -7.09
N ARG A 263 -2.70 -15.51 -5.92
CA ARG A 263 -4.11 -15.92 -5.83
C ARG A 263 -5.06 -14.91 -6.47
N ALA A 264 -4.80 -13.62 -6.27
CA ALA A 264 -5.58 -12.56 -6.88
C ALA A 264 -5.42 -12.56 -8.40
N SER A 265 -4.21 -12.73 -8.90
CA SER A 265 -3.92 -12.86 -10.35
C SER A 265 -4.59 -14.07 -10.95
N TYR A 266 -4.59 -15.23 -10.27
CA TYR A 266 -5.29 -16.43 -10.72
C TYR A 266 -6.81 -16.21 -10.82
N LEU A 267 -7.43 -15.61 -9.81
CA LEU A 267 -8.88 -15.32 -9.82
C LEU A 267 -9.23 -14.34 -10.95
N TYR A 268 -8.42 -13.32 -11.14
CA TYR A 268 -8.62 -12.39 -12.23
C TYR A 268 -8.44 -13.06 -13.60
N SER A 269 -7.37 -13.83 -13.81
CA SER A 269 -7.14 -14.59 -15.05
C SER A 269 -8.30 -15.53 -15.36
N THR A 270 -8.86 -16.19 -14.34
CA THR A 270 -10.03 -17.05 -14.49
C THR A 270 -11.26 -16.25 -14.94
N SER A 271 -11.54 -15.12 -14.28
CA SER A 271 -12.66 -14.24 -14.65
C SER A 271 -12.51 -13.73 -16.09
N LYS A 272 -11.29 -13.39 -16.47
CA LYS A 272 -10.99 -12.91 -17.81
C LYS A 272 -11.16 -13.99 -18.89
N ASN A 273 -10.68 -15.22 -18.61
CA ASN A 273 -10.90 -16.35 -19.53
C ASN A 273 -12.40 -16.55 -19.79
N LEU A 274 -13.25 -16.36 -18.78
CA LEU A 274 -14.70 -16.36 -18.92
C LEU A 274 -15.18 -15.18 -19.80
N CYS A 275 -14.69 -13.99 -19.59
CA CYS A 275 -15.02 -12.82 -20.41
C CYS A 275 -14.59 -13.02 -21.87
N SER A 276 -13.40 -13.56 -22.10
CA SER A 276 -12.90 -13.88 -23.45
C SER A 276 -13.75 -14.96 -24.14
N ALA A 277 -14.16 -16.00 -23.42
CA ALA A 277 -15.06 -17.02 -23.91
C ALA A 277 -16.43 -16.44 -24.28
N ILE A 278 -16.99 -15.54 -23.46
CA ILE A 278 -18.22 -14.82 -23.77
C ILE A 278 -18.06 -14.01 -25.07
N THR A 279 -16.97 -13.21 -25.15
CA THR A 279 -16.66 -12.41 -26.34
C THR A 279 -16.57 -13.29 -27.60
N TYR A 280 -15.90 -14.43 -27.50
CA TYR A 280 -15.81 -15.38 -28.62
C TYR A 280 -17.17 -15.94 -29.02
N LEU A 281 -17.97 -16.37 -28.05
CA LEU A 281 -19.30 -16.92 -28.32
C LEU A 281 -20.27 -15.90 -28.93
N THR A 282 -20.15 -14.61 -28.53
CA THR A 282 -21.02 -13.56 -29.09
C THR A 282 -20.78 -13.28 -30.57
N GLN A 283 -19.63 -13.69 -31.12
CA GLN A 283 -19.35 -13.55 -32.55
C GLN A 283 -20.23 -14.45 -33.39
N PHE A 284 -20.77 -15.54 -32.85
CA PHE A 284 -21.62 -16.51 -33.50
C PHE A 284 -23.14 -16.21 -33.38
N LEU A 285 -23.51 -15.20 -32.59
CA LEU A 285 -24.90 -14.80 -32.40
C LEU A 285 -25.39 -13.96 -33.59
N SER A 286 -26.65 -14.17 -33.98
CA SER A 286 -27.32 -13.31 -34.94
C SER A 286 -27.52 -11.89 -34.40
N GLU A 287 -27.68 -10.89 -35.27
CA GLU A 287 -27.97 -9.51 -34.85
C GLU A 287 -29.32 -9.38 -34.11
N GLU A 288 -30.21 -10.38 -34.28
CA GLU A 288 -31.49 -10.47 -33.57
C GLU A 288 -31.28 -11.01 -32.16
N ASP A 289 -30.49 -12.06 -31.98
CA ASP A 289 -30.14 -12.62 -30.66
C ASP A 289 -29.36 -11.60 -29.78
N LYS A 290 -28.48 -10.82 -30.39
CA LYS A 290 -27.74 -9.75 -29.71
C LYS A 290 -28.63 -8.64 -29.13
N LYS A 291 -29.88 -8.51 -29.59
CA LYS A 291 -30.85 -7.54 -29.05
C LYS A 291 -31.61 -8.06 -27.83
N ASP A 292 -31.52 -9.34 -27.53
CA ASP A 292 -32.14 -9.89 -26.31
C ASP A 292 -31.55 -9.22 -25.07
N PRO A 293 -32.36 -8.74 -24.11
CA PRO A 293 -31.89 -8.04 -22.94
C PRO A 293 -30.91 -8.85 -22.07
N LYS A 294 -31.10 -10.18 -21.96
CA LYS A 294 -30.18 -11.06 -21.20
C LYS A 294 -28.86 -11.24 -21.91
N VAL A 295 -28.90 -11.36 -23.26
CA VAL A 295 -27.67 -11.41 -24.06
C VAL A 295 -26.90 -10.11 -23.95
N GLN A 296 -27.57 -8.96 -23.97
CA GLN A 296 -26.92 -7.65 -23.74
C GLN A 296 -26.29 -7.53 -22.36
N GLU A 297 -26.92 -8.08 -21.32
CA GLU A 297 -26.34 -8.14 -19.98
C GLU A 297 -25.06 -8.98 -19.95
N ILE A 298 -25.06 -10.13 -20.60
CA ILE A 298 -23.89 -11.02 -20.71
C ILE A 298 -22.77 -10.35 -21.51
N ILE A 299 -23.10 -9.69 -22.63
CA ILE A 299 -22.12 -8.96 -23.45
C ILE A 299 -21.46 -7.85 -22.66
N LYS A 300 -22.19 -7.15 -21.79
CA LYS A 300 -21.59 -6.13 -20.90
C LYS A 300 -20.53 -6.70 -19.96
N LEU A 301 -20.67 -7.95 -19.53
CA LEU A 301 -19.68 -8.63 -18.68
C LEU A 301 -18.41 -9.03 -19.44
N SER A 302 -18.43 -9.06 -20.77
CA SER A 302 -17.30 -9.49 -21.61
C SER A 302 -16.23 -8.41 -21.84
N HIS A 303 -16.49 -7.18 -21.42
CA HIS A 303 -15.52 -6.08 -21.61
C HIS A 303 -14.50 -6.06 -20.47
N THR A 304 -13.26 -6.42 -20.79
CA THR A 304 -12.11 -6.31 -19.91
C THR A 304 -11.08 -5.32 -20.46
N ASN A 305 -10.37 -4.65 -19.57
CA ASN A 305 -9.24 -3.78 -19.92
C ASN A 305 -7.94 -4.54 -19.60
N SER A 306 -6.85 -4.28 -20.32
CA SER A 306 -5.54 -4.79 -19.96
C SER A 306 -5.06 -4.16 -18.64
N LEU A 307 -4.31 -4.93 -17.86
CA LEU A 307 -3.71 -4.50 -16.62
C LEU A 307 -2.24 -4.94 -16.58
N GLU A 308 -1.36 -3.97 -16.68
CA GLU A 308 0.07 -4.18 -16.45
C GLU A 308 0.37 -3.99 -14.96
N ILE A 309 0.96 -4.96 -14.30
CA ILE A 309 1.37 -4.88 -12.89
C ILE A 309 2.89 -4.89 -12.82
N VAL A 310 3.46 -3.79 -12.42
CA VAL A 310 4.87 -3.68 -12.06
C VAL A 310 4.98 -3.92 -10.56
N HIS A 311 5.45 -5.11 -10.17
CA HIS A 311 5.46 -5.58 -8.80
C HIS A 311 6.84 -5.43 -8.17
N LEU A 312 6.98 -4.46 -7.30
CA LEU A 312 8.16 -4.21 -6.48
C LEU A 312 7.95 -4.86 -5.12
N ILE A 313 8.88 -5.72 -4.70
CA ILE A 313 8.82 -6.40 -3.40
C ILE A 313 10.10 -6.09 -2.65
N TYR A 314 9.97 -5.57 -1.43
CA TYR A 314 11.11 -5.37 -0.57
C TYR A 314 11.68 -6.71 -0.11
N HIS A 315 12.96 -6.93 -0.37
CA HIS A 315 13.74 -8.04 0.14
C HIS A 315 14.84 -7.53 1.07
N SER A 316 14.82 -8.00 2.30
CA SER A 316 15.92 -7.70 3.22
C SER A 316 17.20 -8.38 2.74
N GLN A 317 18.25 -7.59 2.47
CA GLN A 317 19.58 -8.10 2.10
C GLN A 317 20.42 -8.54 3.32
N GLN A 318 19.98 -8.17 4.52
CA GLN A 318 20.61 -8.54 5.79
C GLN A 318 19.53 -9.14 6.69
N ALA A 319 19.89 -10.11 7.52
CA ALA A 319 18.96 -10.68 8.49
C ALA A 319 18.43 -9.57 9.41
N GLU A 320 17.28 -9.03 9.07
CA GLU A 320 16.52 -8.10 9.90
C GLU A 320 15.88 -8.89 11.05
N LEU A 321 15.36 -8.19 12.04
CA LEU A 321 14.65 -8.81 13.15
C LEU A 321 13.14 -8.80 12.86
N GLU A 322 12.38 -9.60 13.60
CA GLU A 322 10.92 -9.56 13.60
C GLU A 322 10.38 -8.13 13.76
N SER A 323 11.14 -7.28 14.47
CA SER A 323 10.79 -5.87 14.74
C SER A 323 11.14 -4.88 13.62
N LYS A 324 11.45 -5.34 12.42
CA LYS A 324 11.87 -4.49 11.28
C LYS A 324 10.89 -3.36 10.94
N ASP A 325 9.59 -3.60 11.10
CA ASP A 325 8.52 -2.63 10.87
C ASP A 325 8.35 -1.58 12.00
N TYR A 326 9.02 -1.78 13.15
CA TYR A 326 9.10 -0.82 14.26
C TYR A 326 10.44 -0.08 14.33
N ASN A 327 11.40 -0.43 13.49
CA ASN A 327 12.73 0.19 13.51
C ASN A 327 12.75 1.48 12.68
N PHE A 328 12.33 2.58 13.29
CA PHE A 328 12.34 3.92 12.72
C PHE A 328 13.70 4.63 12.86
N SER A 329 14.82 3.90 12.87
CA SER A 329 16.13 4.55 12.88
C SER A 329 16.41 5.24 11.55
N LYS A 330 17.19 6.32 11.62
CA LYS A 330 17.57 7.12 10.44
C LYS A 330 18.38 6.30 9.44
N GLU A 331 19.21 5.36 9.92
CA GLU A 331 19.98 4.44 9.08
C GLU A 331 19.05 3.52 8.26
N ASN A 332 18.02 2.93 8.89
CA ASN A 332 17.05 2.09 8.20
C ASN A 332 16.20 2.87 7.20
N TYR A 333 15.79 4.09 7.57
CA TYR A 333 15.08 4.98 6.66
C TYR A 333 15.82 5.17 5.34
N TYR A 334 17.09 5.58 5.40
CA TYR A 334 17.87 5.79 4.18
C TYR A 334 18.11 4.49 3.43
N ARG A 335 18.39 3.40 4.13
CA ARG A 335 18.61 2.09 3.50
C ARG A 335 17.38 1.61 2.73
N HIS A 336 16.19 1.66 3.35
CA HIS A 336 14.95 1.23 2.69
C HIS A 336 14.60 2.15 1.51
N ARG A 337 14.72 3.46 1.68
CA ARG A 337 14.54 4.43 0.60
C ARG A 337 15.45 4.14 -0.58
N ASP A 338 16.76 3.99 -0.33
CA ASP A 338 17.75 3.74 -1.38
C ASP A 338 17.50 2.41 -2.10
N ASN A 339 17.07 1.36 -1.37
CA ASN A 339 16.69 0.09 -1.96
C ASN A 339 15.47 0.25 -2.87
N GLY A 340 14.40 0.90 -2.41
CA GLY A 340 13.22 1.15 -3.21
C GLY A 340 13.53 1.93 -4.49
N TYR A 341 14.41 2.92 -4.42
CA TYR A 341 14.86 3.66 -5.58
C TYR A 341 15.65 2.78 -6.58
N LYS A 342 16.61 2.00 -6.08
CA LYS A 342 17.47 1.12 -6.90
C LYS A 342 16.68 0.00 -7.56
N ASP A 343 15.81 -0.68 -6.80
CA ASP A 343 14.99 -1.80 -7.30
C ASP A 343 14.05 -1.31 -8.41
N THR A 344 13.46 -0.13 -8.21
CA THR A 344 12.59 0.49 -9.21
C THR A 344 13.36 0.84 -10.49
N LEU A 345 14.56 1.39 -10.37
CA LEU A 345 15.39 1.68 -11.54
C LEU A 345 15.86 0.41 -12.26
N ALA A 346 16.19 -0.65 -11.52
CA ALA A 346 16.57 -1.92 -12.11
C ALA A 346 15.41 -2.52 -12.92
N LEU A 347 14.22 -2.53 -12.35
CA LEU A 347 13.02 -3.04 -13.05
C LEU A 347 12.65 -2.14 -14.24
N TYR A 348 12.77 -0.82 -14.11
CA TYR A 348 12.59 0.11 -15.22
C TYR A 348 13.57 -0.18 -16.37
N GLN A 349 14.85 -0.41 -16.08
CA GLN A 349 15.84 -0.73 -17.09
C GLN A 349 15.57 -2.07 -17.78
N LYS A 350 15.03 -3.05 -17.05
CA LYS A 350 14.70 -4.38 -17.56
C LYS A 350 13.50 -4.35 -18.51
N ASP A 351 12.40 -3.75 -18.10
CA ASP A 351 11.08 -4.06 -18.70
C ASP A 351 10.26 -2.82 -19.13
N HIS A 352 10.73 -1.57 -18.98
CA HIS A 352 9.89 -0.37 -19.17
C HIS A 352 9.31 -0.22 -20.59
N GLU A 353 9.98 -0.74 -21.61
CA GLU A 353 9.45 -0.70 -22.99
C GLU A 353 8.14 -1.51 -23.09
N GLN A 354 8.09 -2.65 -22.40
CA GLN A 354 6.90 -3.52 -22.36
C GLN A 354 5.74 -2.85 -21.60
N TRP A 355 6.03 -2.06 -20.55
CA TRP A 355 4.98 -1.33 -19.80
C TRP A 355 4.22 -0.32 -20.66
N LEU A 356 4.86 0.16 -21.74
CA LEU A 356 4.33 1.20 -22.62
C LEU A 356 3.55 0.64 -23.80
N ILE A 357 3.69 -0.66 -24.11
CA ILE A 357 2.98 -1.30 -25.22
C ILE A 357 1.50 -1.37 -24.85
N ASP A 358 0.65 -0.83 -25.73
CA ASP A 358 -0.80 -1.03 -25.68
C ASP A 358 -1.11 -2.37 -26.40
N GLU A 359 -0.95 -3.46 -25.70
CA GLU A 359 -1.42 -4.74 -26.21
C GLU A 359 -2.95 -4.80 -26.11
N ASN A 360 -3.61 -4.97 -27.24
CA ASN A 360 -5.07 -5.15 -27.32
C ASN A 360 -5.51 -6.56 -26.89
N ASP A 361 -4.63 -7.29 -26.18
CA ASP A 361 -4.88 -8.69 -25.84
C ASP A 361 -5.76 -8.87 -24.60
N ASN A 362 -6.11 -7.77 -23.92
CA ASN A 362 -6.85 -7.81 -22.67
C ASN A 362 -6.18 -8.67 -21.58
N ASP A 363 -4.86 -8.83 -21.48
CA ASP A 363 -4.17 -9.68 -20.52
C ASP A 363 -3.63 -8.94 -19.26
N ILE A 364 -3.36 -9.69 -18.18
CA ILE A 364 -2.54 -9.21 -17.08
C ILE A 364 -1.11 -9.62 -17.35
N HIS A 365 -0.25 -8.62 -17.39
CA HIS A 365 1.18 -8.83 -17.44
C HIS A 365 1.77 -8.40 -16.09
N ILE A 366 2.61 -9.26 -15.51
CA ILE A 366 3.28 -8.98 -14.22
C ILE A 366 4.78 -8.91 -14.48
N TYR A 367 5.36 -7.77 -14.17
CA TYR A 367 6.79 -7.49 -14.26
C TYR A 367 7.37 -7.40 -12.85
N THR A 368 8.37 -8.21 -12.55
CA THR A 368 9.03 -8.25 -11.25
C THR A 368 10.50 -8.59 -11.39
N LEU A 369 11.30 -8.23 -10.38
CA LEU A 369 12.68 -8.70 -10.28
C LEU A 369 12.76 -10.17 -9.83
N ASP A 370 11.71 -10.67 -9.20
CA ASP A 370 11.59 -12.07 -8.73
C ASP A 370 10.93 -12.95 -9.78
N GLU A 371 11.73 -13.55 -10.66
CA GLU A 371 11.25 -14.40 -11.75
C GLU A 371 10.47 -15.65 -11.28
N ASP A 372 10.70 -16.11 -10.05
CA ASP A 372 10.00 -17.26 -9.47
C ASP A 372 8.57 -16.94 -8.94
N LEU A 373 8.10 -15.71 -9.06
CA LEU A 373 6.77 -15.27 -8.60
C LEU A 373 5.72 -15.22 -9.71
N ILE A 374 6.14 -15.42 -10.96
CA ILE A 374 5.28 -15.43 -12.16
C ILE A 374 4.67 -16.81 -12.39
#